data_ba3d4097ed35c4a7e85b74f9e9a9393c
#
_entry.id   ba3d4097ed35c4a7e85b74f9e9a9393c
#
_cell.length_a   1.000
_cell.length_b   1.000
_cell.length_c   1.000
_cell.angle_alpha   90.00
_cell.angle_beta   90.00
_cell.angle_gamma   90.00
#
_symmetry.space_group_name_H-M   'P 1'
#
loop_
_entity.id
_entity.type
_entity.pdbx_description
1 polymer ?
#
loop_
_entity_poly.entity_id
_entity_poly.type
_entity_poly.pdbx_seq_one_letter_code
_entity_poly.pdbx_strand_id
1 'polypeptide(L)'
;MKLGVPFYPQTSTTNCGPAALQMILAYFGNPAELSVIEHAARMELGKGLHTIQLALAAARLGFSVQFFTKSLGLNPAYREMDFYKKYSSMTKDRMASFVLEARRAHVVLAEKTFSLGELLSHVQEDSLALVLLDWHVVMGVAEYQGHFVPIAGFDDWNVFVHNPGPKDGRAFVPIERALFDRARKSLGTDEDCIVISKKG
;
A
#
# COMPACT_ATOMS: atom_id res chain seq x y z
N MET A 1 8.55 18.78 -2.53
CA MET A 1 9.19 18.08 -1.39
C MET A 1 9.56 16.66 -1.80
N LYS A 2 10.76 16.18 -1.46
CA LYS A 2 11.15 14.75 -1.58
C LYS A 2 11.76 14.34 -0.26
N LEU A 3 11.31 13.22 0.28
CA LEU A 3 11.79 12.66 1.54
C LEU A 3 12.87 11.58 1.25
N GLY A 4 13.85 11.44 2.10
CA GLY A 4 14.96 10.49 1.93
C GLY A 4 14.56 9.03 2.17
N VAL A 5 13.43 8.59 1.62
CA VAL A 5 12.95 7.20 1.75
C VAL A 5 13.94 6.28 1.03
N PRO A 6 14.51 5.26 1.70
CA PRO A 6 15.40 4.30 1.04
C PRO A 6 14.61 3.43 0.05
N PHE A 7 15.30 2.96 -0.98
CA PHE A 7 14.69 2.10 -2.01
C PHE A 7 15.10 0.64 -1.83
N TYR A 8 14.12 -0.25 -1.81
CA TYR A 8 14.30 -1.70 -1.81
C TYR A 8 13.43 -2.34 -2.90
N PRO A 9 14.00 -3.09 -3.84
CA PRO A 9 13.21 -3.77 -4.86
C PRO A 9 12.45 -4.97 -4.27
N GLN A 10 11.27 -5.26 -4.82
CA GLN A 10 10.60 -6.53 -4.55
C GLN A 10 11.40 -7.71 -5.11
N THR A 11 11.30 -8.86 -4.48
CA THR A 11 12.06 -10.07 -4.84
C THR A 11 11.21 -11.14 -5.52
N SER A 12 9.89 -10.94 -5.57
CA SER A 12 8.93 -11.82 -6.24
C SER A 12 7.87 -11.00 -6.95
N THR A 13 7.02 -11.64 -7.76
CA THR A 13 5.94 -10.96 -8.49
C THR A 13 4.77 -10.55 -7.60
N THR A 14 4.75 -10.91 -6.32
CA THR A 14 3.61 -10.72 -5.42
C THR A 14 3.93 -9.94 -4.14
N ASN A 15 5.21 -9.59 -3.88
CA ASN A 15 5.62 -8.95 -2.63
C ASN A 15 5.93 -7.44 -2.74
N CYS A 16 5.28 -6.74 -3.68
CA CYS A 16 5.37 -5.28 -3.77
C CYS A 16 4.95 -4.59 -2.46
N GLY A 17 3.90 -5.07 -1.80
CA GLY A 17 3.44 -4.54 -0.51
C GLY A 17 4.47 -4.64 0.60
N PRO A 18 5.02 -5.83 0.89
CA PRO A 18 6.12 -5.99 1.84
C PRO A 18 7.34 -5.13 1.52
N ALA A 19 7.76 -5.04 0.25
CA ALA A 19 8.89 -4.21 -0.15
C ALA A 19 8.60 -2.71 0.05
N ALA A 20 7.40 -2.25 -0.30
CA ALA A 20 6.96 -0.88 -0.06
C ALA A 20 6.91 -0.54 1.45
N LEU A 21 6.42 -1.46 2.27
CA LEU A 21 6.43 -1.31 3.72
C LEU A 21 7.86 -1.30 4.28
N GLN A 22 8.76 -2.16 3.78
CA GLN A 22 10.17 -2.19 4.17
C GLN A 22 10.84 -0.82 4.01
N MET A 23 10.58 -0.12 2.89
CA MET A 23 11.11 1.22 2.63
C MET A 23 10.66 2.23 3.70
N ILE A 24 9.38 2.18 4.09
CA ILE A 24 8.81 3.07 5.11
C ILE A 24 9.39 2.79 6.49
N LEU A 25 9.48 1.51 6.87
CA LEU A 25 10.05 1.13 8.18
C LEU A 25 11.51 1.55 8.29
N ALA A 26 12.29 1.36 7.22
CA ALA A 26 13.70 1.78 7.17
C ALA A 26 13.86 3.31 7.22
N TYR A 27 12.98 4.07 6.54
CA TYR A 27 12.95 5.53 6.64
C TYR A 27 12.79 6.01 8.08
N PHE A 28 11.95 5.36 8.85
CA PHE A 28 11.75 5.67 10.26
C PHE A 28 12.85 5.14 11.20
N GLY A 29 13.91 4.55 10.65
CA GLY A 29 15.05 4.06 11.43
C GLY A 29 14.82 2.71 12.13
N ASN A 30 13.79 1.98 11.73
CA ASN A 30 13.51 0.62 12.20
C ASN A 30 13.43 -0.35 11.02
N PRO A 31 14.57 -0.62 10.32
CA PRO A 31 14.59 -1.52 9.19
C PRO A 31 14.22 -2.93 9.62
N ALA A 32 13.39 -3.59 8.83
CA ALA A 32 13.02 -5.00 9.01
C ALA A 32 13.35 -5.79 7.74
N GLU A 33 13.77 -7.03 7.91
CA GLU A 33 13.98 -7.94 6.79
C GLU A 33 12.65 -8.22 6.08
N LEU A 34 12.71 -8.38 4.75
CA LEU A 34 11.51 -8.60 3.92
C LEU A 34 10.69 -9.80 4.41
N SER A 35 11.35 -10.91 4.77
CA SER A 35 10.74 -12.12 5.31
C SER A 35 10.00 -11.90 6.64
N VAL A 36 10.49 -10.99 7.48
CA VAL A 36 9.83 -10.61 8.74
C VAL A 36 8.52 -9.87 8.45
N ILE A 37 8.53 -8.98 7.46
CA ILE A 37 7.34 -8.24 7.03
C ILE A 37 6.32 -9.19 6.40
N GLU A 38 6.75 -10.09 5.51
CA GLU A 38 5.90 -11.11 4.89
C GLU A 38 5.24 -12.01 5.94
N HIS A 39 6.00 -12.45 6.94
CA HIS A 39 5.47 -13.23 8.05
C HIS A 39 4.46 -12.42 8.90
N ALA A 40 4.79 -11.18 9.27
CA ALA A 40 3.89 -10.31 10.03
C ALA A 40 2.58 -10.01 9.28
N ALA A 41 2.63 -9.90 7.95
CA ALA A 41 1.48 -9.74 7.06
C ALA A 41 0.73 -11.06 6.79
N ARG A 42 1.24 -12.21 7.24
CA ARG A 42 0.73 -13.54 6.90
C ARG A 42 0.61 -13.77 5.39
N MET A 43 1.67 -13.44 4.68
CA MET A 43 1.72 -13.60 3.23
C MET A 43 1.74 -15.08 2.86
N GLU A 44 0.90 -15.47 1.91
CA GLU A 44 0.87 -16.81 1.34
C GLU A 44 1.75 -16.87 0.08
N LEU A 45 2.44 -17.98 -0.11
CA LEU A 45 3.30 -18.18 -1.28
C LEU A 45 2.51 -18.02 -2.58
N GLY A 46 3.01 -17.17 -3.47
CA GLY A 46 2.40 -16.90 -4.78
C GLY A 46 1.10 -16.08 -4.74
N LYS A 47 0.72 -15.56 -3.56
CA LYS A 47 -0.43 -14.67 -3.40
C LYS A 47 0.00 -13.25 -3.07
N GLY A 48 -0.78 -12.29 -3.57
CA GLY A 48 -0.66 -10.90 -3.16
C GLY A 48 -1.32 -10.65 -1.80
N LEU A 49 -1.03 -9.50 -1.21
CA LEU A 49 -1.63 -9.05 0.04
C LEU A 49 -2.79 -8.09 -0.22
N HIS A 50 -3.75 -8.11 0.68
CA HIS A 50 -4.70 -7.02 0.84
C HIS A 50 -4.14 -5.96 1.78
N THR A 51 -4.56 -4.72 1.61
CA THR A 51 -4.02 -3.56 2.33
C THR A 51 -4.11 -3.70 3.85
N ILE A 52 -5.21 -4.28 4.35
CA ILE A 52 -5.40 -4.55 5.78
C ILE A 52 -4.29 -5.43 6.39
N GLN A 53 -3.73 -6.36 5.62
CA GLN A 53 -2.64 -7.23 6.07
C GLN A 53 -1.34 -6.44 6.26
N LEU A 54 -1.07 -5.46 5.37
CA LEU A 54 0.08 -4.56 5.49
C LEU A 54 -0.09 -3.61 6.67
N ALA A 55 -1.30 -3.07 6.87
CA ALA A 55 -1.61 -2.22 8.02
C ALA A 55 -1.37 -2.97 9.34
N LEU A 56 -1.85 -4.21 9.42
CA LEU A 56 -1.64 -5.06 10.58
C LEU A 56 -0.16 -5.41 10.79
N ALA A 57 0.59 -5.68 9.71
CA ALA A 57 2.03 -5.95 9.78
C ALA A 57 2.80 -4.74 10.34
N ALA A 58 2.54 -3.53 9.84
CA ALA A 58 3.16 -2.32 10.34
C ALA A 58 2.87 -2.08 11.84
N ALA A 59 1.61 -2.30 12.28
CA ALA A 59 1.24 -2.17 13.68
C ALA A 59 1.93 -3.20 14.58
N ARG A 60 2.06 -4.46 14.12
CA ARG A 60 2.79 -5.53 14.81
C ARG A 60 4.29 -5.24 14.93
N LEU A 61 4.84 -4.53 13.94
CA LEU A 61 6.24 -4.10 13.93
C LEU A 61 6.48 -2.80 14.71
N GLY A 62 5.47 -2.32 15.45
CA GLY A 62 5.63 -1.25 16.43
C GLY A 62 5.32 0.15 15.94
N PHE A 63 4.64 0.30 14.80
CA PHE A 63 4.29 1.61 14.25
C PHE A 63 2.85 2.04 14.62
N SER A 64 2.62 3.35 14.61
CA SER A 64 1.26 3.91 14.61
C SER A 64 0.70 3.83 13.19
N VAL A 65 -0.51 3.30 13.04
CA VAL A 65 -1.07 2.98 11.72
C VAL A 65 -2.51 3.43 11.62
N GLN A 66 -2.83 4.11 10.52
CA GLN A 66 -4.19 4.43 10.12
C GLN A 66 -4.44 3.82 8.73
N PHE A 67 -5.51 3.08 8.59
CA PHE A 67 -5.93 2.50 7.31
C PHE A 67 -7.24 3.13 6.86
N PHE A 68 -7.21 3.71 5.68
CA PHE A 68 -8.33 4.35 5.01
C PHE A 68 -8.69 3.58 3.75
N THR A 69 -9.98 3.35 3.54
CA THR A 69 -10.53 2.56 2.43
C THR A 69 -11.96 2.98 2.13
N LYS A 70 -12.47 2.68 0.95
CA LYS A 70 -13.91 2.81 0.66
C LYS A 70 -14.75 1.83 1.46
N SER A 71 -14.22 0.62 1.70
CA SER A 71 -14.95 -0.42 2.43
C SER A 71 -13.99 -1.37 3.14
N LEU A 72 -14.27 -1.68 4.40
CA LEU A 72 -13.58 -2.71 5.18
C LEU A 72 -14.02 -4.14 4.80
N GLY A 73 -15.03 -4.27 3.94
CA GLY A 73 -15.47 -5.55 3.40
C GLY A 73 -14.79 -5.89 2.07
N LEU A 74 -15.01 -7.12 1.59
CA LEU A 74 -14.63 -7.50 0.23
C LEU A 74 -15.68 -7.03 -0.77
N ASN A 75 -15.27 -6.24 -1.74
CA ASN A 75 -16.12 -5.86 -2.85
C ASN A 75 -16.41 -7.09 -3.75
N PRO A 76 -17.69 -7.49 -3.91
CA PRO A 76 -18.01 -8.66 -4.72
C PRO A 76 -17.53 -8.57 -6.18
N ALA A 77 -17.48 -7.36 -6.75
CA ALA A 77 -17.03 -7.12 -8.12
C ALA A 77 -15.57 -7.56 -8.35
N TYR A 78 -14.73 -7.54 -7.32
CA TYR A 78 -13.32 -7.92 -7.46
C TYR A 78 -13.12 -9.40 -7.71
N ARG A 79 -14.09 -10.26 -7.32
CA ARG A 79 -14.04 -11.70 -7.62
C ARG A 79 -14.06 -12.01 -9.11
N GLU A 80 -14.58 -11.09 -9.91
CA GLU A 80 -14.65 -11.24 -11.36
C GLU A 80 -13.39 -10.72 -12.07
N MET A 81 -12.54 -9.94 -11.40
CA MET A 81 -11.31 -9.42 -11.96
C MET A 81 -10.22 -10.51 -11.97
N ASP A 82 -9.59 -10.74 -13.12
CA ASP A 82 -8.58 -11.80 -13.32
C ASP A 82 -7.38 -11.64 -12.37
N PHE A 83 -7.00 -10.41 -12.06
CA PHE A 83 -5.97 -10.12 -11.06
C PHE A 83 -6.31 -10.74 -9.69
N TYR A 84 -7.53 -10.52 -9.19
CA TYR A 84 -7.93 -11.02 -7.89
C TYR A 84 -8.19 -12.54 -7.90
N LYS A 85 -8.73 -13.10 -9.01
CA LYS A 85 -8.83 -14.55 -9.20
C LYS A 85 -7.47 -15.24 -9.06
N LYS A 86 -6.43 -14.62 -9.65
CA LYS A 86 -5.07 -15.18 -9.66
C LYS A 86 -4.35 -14.99 -8.33
N TYR A 87 -4.37 -13.79 -7.80
CA TYR A 87 -3.48 -13.39 -6.72
C TYR A 87 -4.13 -13.29 -5.33
N SER A 88 -5.46 -13.24 -5.21
CA SER A 88 -6.12 -13.18 -3.91
C SER A 88 -6.51 -14.56 -3.41
N SER A 89 -6.30 -14.80 -2.11
CA SER A 89 -6.87 -15.91 -1.33
C SER A 89 -7.83 -15.41 -0.26
N MET A 90 -8.19 -14.11 -0.31
CA MET A 90 -9.03 -13.50 0.72
C MET A 90 -10.49 -13.94 0.60
N THR A 91 -11.05 -14.36 1.74
CA THR A 91 -12.48 -14.64 1.91
C THR A 91 -13.14 -13.61 2.80
N LYS A 92 -14.46 -13.57 2.85
CA LYS A 92 -15.20 -12.66 3.75
C LYS A 92 -14.82 -12.90 5.21
N ASP A 93 -14.73 -14.14 5.64
CA ASP A 93 -14.42 -14.49 7.03
C ASP A 93 -12.97 -14.12 7.38
N ARG A 94 -12.04 -14.33 6.46
CA ARG A 94 -10.64 -13.91 6.63
C ARG A 94 -10.53 -12.39 6.71
N MET A 95 -11.24 -11.66 5.85
CA MET A 95 -11.26 -10.19 5.91
C MET A 95 -11.80 -9.71 7.26
N ALA A 96 -12.92 -10.26 7.72
CA ALA A 96 -13.49 -9.93 9.03
C ALA A 96 -12.51 -10.24 10.18
N SER A 97 -11.78 -11.36 10.11
CA SER A 97 -10.73 -11.70 11.08
C SER A 97 -9.60 -10.66 11.08
N PHE A 98 -9.10 -10.26 9.91
CA PHE A 98 -8.06 -9.24 9.81
C PHE A 98 -8.52 -7.88 10.34
N VAL A 99 -9.77 -7.49 10.09
CA VAL A 99 -10.35 -6.25 10.64
C VAL A 99 -10.39 -6.29 12.17
N LEU A 100 -10.81 -7.41 12.77
CA LEU A 100 -10.81 -7.57 14.23
C LEU A 100 -9.40 -7.53 14.81
N GLU A 101 -8.45 -8.20 14.17
CA GLU A 101 -7.05 -8.21 14.62
C GLU A 101 -6.40 -6.83 14.49
N ALA A 102 -6.67 -6.11 13.41
CA ALA A 102 -6.17 -4.75 13.21
C ALA A 102 -6.69 -3.80 14.31
N ARG A 103 -7.97 -3.89 14.67
CA ARG A 103 -8.53 -3.14 15.81
C ARG A 103 -7.83 -3.49 17.13
N ARG A 104 -7.59 -4.79 17.40
CA ARG A 104 -6.86 -5.24 18.60
C ARG A 104 -5.41 -4.77 18.62
N ALA A 105 -4.80 -4.60 17.44
CA ALA A 105 -3.46 -4.04 17.28
C ALA A 105 -3.44 -2.50 17.27
N HIS A 106 -4.57 -1.85 17.59
CA HIS A 106 -4.75 -0.40 17.63
C HIS A 106 -4.54 0.29 16.28
N VAL A 107 -4.76 -0.40 15.16
CA VAL A 107 -4.87 0.24 13.85
C VAL A 107 -6.15 1.06 13.81
N VAL A 108 -6.03 2.34 13.48
CA VAL A 108 -7.21 3.19 13.22
C VAL A 108 -7.77 2.81 11.86
N LEU A 109 -8.99 2.27 11.84
CA LEU A 109 -9.68 1.85 10.61
C LEU A 109 -10.79 2.86 10.28
N ALA A 110 -10.78 3.39 9.07
CA ALA A 110 -11.79 4.36 8.63
C ALA A 110 -12.26 4.07 7.19
N GLU A 111 -13.57 3.92 7.02
CA GLU A 111 -14.21 3.94 5.69
C GLU A 111 -14.33 5.40 5.23
N LYS A 112 -13.23 5.90 4.68
CA LYS A 112 -13.07 7.27 4.22
C LYS A 112 -12.15 7.29 3.01
N THR A 113 -12.50 8.08 2.01
CA THR A 113 -11.64 8.41 0.87
C THR A 113 -11.08 9.83 1.01
N PHE A 114 -9.98 10.09 0.32
CA PHE A 114 -9.30 11.37 0.34
C PHE A 114 -9.38 12.08 -1.02
N SER A 115 -9.46 13.40 -1.02
CA SER A 115 -8.93 14.19 -2.13
C SER A 115 -7.41 13.97 -2.23
N LEU A 116 -6.81 14.25 -3.39
CA LEU A 116 -5.36 14.13 -3.52
C LEU A 116 -4.62 15.05 -2.54
N GLY A 117 -5.13 16.26 -2.32
CA GLY A 117 -4.53 17.21 -1.37
C GLY A 117 -4.54 16.68 0.07
N GLU A 118 -5.66 16.10 0.53
CA GLU A 118 -5.76 15.46 1.84
C GLU A 118 -4.79 14.27 1.97
N LEU A 119 -4.71 13.40 0.95
CA LEU A 119 -3.75 12.29 0.96
C LEU A 119 -2.32 12.78 1.10
N LEU A 120 -1.93 13.78 0.30
CA LEU A 120 -0.56 14.31 0.31
C LEU A 120 -0.22 15.06 1.61
N SER A 121 -1.21 15.59 2.34
CA SER A 121 -0.97 16.20 3.65
C SER A 121 -0.49 15.21 4.72
N HIS A 122 -0.69 13.90 4.52
CA HIS A 122 -0.15 12.85 5.37
C HIS A 122 1.30 12.46 5.03
N VAL A 123 1.87 13.00 3.95
CA VAL A 123 3.26 12.72 3.54
C VAL A 123 4.17 13.81 4.13
N GLN A 124 4.77 13.50 5.28
CA GLN A 124 5.60 14.41 6.08
C GLN A 124 6.83 13.65 6.62
N GLU A 125 7.76 14.35 7.27
CA GLU A 125 8.97 13.73 7.83
C GLU A 125 8.69 12.67 8.91
N ASP A 126 7.58 12.82 9.64
CA ASP A 126 7.14 11.91 10.70
C ASP A 126 6.00 10.96 10.29
N SER A 127 5.50 11.10 9.07
CA SER A 127 4.35 10.35 8.55
C SER A 127 4.49 10.05 7.05
N LEU A 128 4.32 8.80 6.65
CA LEU A 128 4.34 8.38 5.24
C LEU A 128 3.06 7.64 4.87
N ALA A 129 2.68 7.78 3.61
CA ALA A 129 1.57 7.05 3.02
C ALA A 129 2.06 5.90 2.13
N LEU A 130 1.48 4.71 2.31
CA LEU A 130 1.56 3.57 1.42
C LEU A 130 0.21 3.41 0.74
N VAL A 131 0.19 3.37 -0.59
CA VAL A 131 -1.05 3.35 -1.37
C VAL A 131 -1.10 2.16 -2.32
N LEU A 132 -2.32 1.69 -2.59
CA LEU A 132 -2.60 0.74 -3.65
C LEU A 132 -2.98 1.51 -4.92
N LEU A 133 -2.22 1.30 -5.99
CA LEU A 133 -2.50 1.86 -7.31
C LEU A 133 -2.90 0.76 -8.28
N ASP A 134 -3.69 1.12 -9.27
CA ASP A 134 -3.74 0.40 -10.54
C ASP A 134 -2.52 0.82 -11.38
N TRP A 135 -1.48 -0.02 -11.37
CA TRP A 135 -0.24 0.30 -12.07
C TRP A 135 -0.40 0.34 -13.60
N HIS A 136 -1.36 -0.43 -14.13
CA HIS A 136 -1.66 -0.39 -15.55
C HIS A 136 -2.25 0.94 -16.01
N VAL A 137 -3.01 1.64 -15.17
CA VAL A 137 -3.42 3.04 -15.45
C VAL A 137 -2.19 3.94 -15.59
N VAL A 138 -1.16 3.75 -14.74
CA VAL A 138 0.10 4.51 -14.83
C VAL A 138 0.84 4.19 -16.14
N MET A 139 0.79 2.93 -16.58
CA MET A 139 1.47 2.45 -17.79
C MET A 139 0.64 2.62 -19.08
N GLY A 140 -0.62 3.08 -18.99
CA GLY A 140 -1.52 3.19 -20.14
C GLY A 140 -2.01 1.84 -20.68
N VAL A 141 -2.10 0.80 -19.85
CA VAL A 141 -2.57 -0.56 -20.16
C VAL A 141 -4.01 -0.73 -19.66
N ALA A 142 -4.83 -1.45 -20.41
CA ALA A 142 -6.27 -1.55 -20.14
C ALA A 142 -6.66 -2.48 -18.98
N GLU A 143 -5.83 -3.45 -18.64
CA GLU A 143 -6.11 -4.44 -17.58
C GLU A 143 -5.75 -3.88 -16.19
N TYR A 144 -6.40 -4.37 -15.13
CA TYR A 144 -6.07 -3.98 -13.77
C TYR A 144 -4.80 -4.69 -13.26
N GLN A 145 -3.90 -3.91 -12.67
CA GLN A 145 -2.71 -4.41 -11.99
C GLN A 145 -2.52 -3.70 -10.64
N GLY A 146 -2.99 -4.32 -9.57
CA GLY A 146 -2.78 -3.80 -8.21
C GLY A 146 -1.30 -3.78 -7.84
N HIS A 147 -0.83 -2.61 -7.38
CA HIS A 147 0.57 -2.41 -7.03
C HIS A 147 0.71 -1.46 -5.84
N PHE A 148 1.43 -1.90 -4.82
CA PHE A 148 1.69 -1.09 -3.63
C PHE A 148 2.96 -0.26 -3.80
N VAL A 149 2.83 1.04 -3.50
CA VAL A 149 3.95 1.97 -3.54
C VAL A 149 3.93 2.91 -2.32
N PRO A 150 5.09 3.25 -1.73
CA PRO A 150 5.19 4.35 -0.78
C PRO A 150 5.25 5.66 -1.54
N ILE A 151 4.60 6.70 -1.02
CA ILE A 151 4.77 8.07 -1.51
C ILE A 151 6.03 8.64 -0.86
N ALA A 152 7.04 8.92 -1.68
CA ALA A 152 8.33 9.46 -1.24
C ALA A 152 8.44 10.98 -1.39
N GLY A 153 7.38 11.65 -1.86
CA GLY A 153 7.31 13.10 -1.98
C GLY A 153 6.35 13.57 -3.07
N PHE A 154 6.28 14.87 -3.24
CA PHE A 154 5.46 15.50 -4.28
C PHE A 154 5.92 16.94 -4.54
N ASP A 155 5.53 17.47 -5.71
CA ASP A 155 5.61 18.87 -6.08
C ASP A 155 4.27 19.34 -6.70
N ASP A 156 4.23 20.49 -7.33
CA ASP A 156 3.00 21.03 -7.91
C ASP A 156 2.47 20.20 -9.08
N TRP A 157 3.33 19.40 -9.73
CA TRP A 157 3.01 18.64 -10.95
C TRP A 157 2.94 17.13 -10.72
N ASN A 158 3.80 16.60 -9.83
CA ASN A 158 4.01 15.18 -9.68
C ASN A 158 3.84 14.69 -8.24
N VAL A 159 3.46 13.41 -8.12
CA VAL A 159 3.67 12.59 -6.92
C VAL A 159 4.87 11.69 -7.21
N PHE A 160 5.87 11.69 -6.32
CA PHE A 160 7.05 10.82 -6.43
C PHE A 160 6.82 9.57 -5.61
N VAL A 161 6.80 8.41 -6.26
CA VAL A 161 6.66 7.12 -5.60
C VAL A 161 7.92 6.27 -5.79
N HIS A 162 8.14 5.32 -4.91
CA HIS A 162 9.08 4.24 -5.18
C HIS A 162 8.33 3.07 -5.81
N ASN A 163 8.70 2.70 -7.03
CA ASN A 163 8.20 1.50 -7.68
C ASN A 163 9.09 0.31 -7.28
N PRO A 164 8.65 -0.63 -6.44
CA PRO A 164 9.47 -1.78 -6.05
C PRO A 164 9.80 -2.75 -7.19
N GLY A 165 9.18 -2.69 -8.32
CA GLY A 165 9.44 -3.56 -9.46
C GLY A 165 8.30 -4.55 -9.71
N PRO A 166 8.58 -5.76 -10.25
CA PRO A 166 9.83 -6.55 -10.15
C PRO A 166 10.87 -6.35 -11.27
N LYS A 167 10.49 -5.78 -12.41
CA LYS A 167 11.43 -5.66 -13.55
C LYS A 167 12.00 -4.26 -13.72
N ASP A 168 11.20 -3.26 -13.41
CA ASP A 168 11.42 -1.83 -13.64
C ASP A 168 11.48 -1.04 -12.32
N GLY A 169 11.85 -1.72 -11.23
CA GLY A 169 11.96 -1.12 -9.90
C GLY A 169 12.85 0.11 -9.91
N ARG A 170 12.33 1.24 -9.40
CA ARG A 170 13.03 2.51 -9.38
C ARG A 170 12.54 3.44 -8.28
N ALA A 171 13.50 4.14 -7.66
CA ALA A 171 13.20 5.21 -6.71
C ALA A 171 12.68 6.47 -7.42
N PHE A 172 11.86 7.23 -6.73
CA PHE A 172 11.38 8.55 -7.12
C PHE A 172 10.77 8.63 -8.52
N VAL A 173 9.97 7.64 -8.90
CA VAL A 173 9.21 7.66 -10.17
C VAL A 173 8.23 8.83 -10.11
N PRO A 174 8.36 9.83 -11.00
CA PRO A 174 7.38 10.89 -11.08
C PRO A 174 6.12 10.40 -11.79
N ILE A 175 4.97 10.60 -11.15
CA ILE A 175 3.64 10.36 -11.74
C ILE A 175 2.89 11.68 -11.69
N GLU A 176 2.40 12.14 -12.83
CA GLU A 176 1.57 13.34 -12.89
C GLU A 176 0.40 13.24 -11.89
N ARG A 177 0.11 14.32 -11.17
CA ARG A 177 -0.89 14.31 -10.07
C ARG A 177 -2.27 13.80 -10.50
N ALA A 178 -2.74 14.20 -11.69
CA ALA A 178 -4.03 13.74 -12.23
C ALA A 178 -3.99 12.24 -12.59
N LEU A 179 -2.87 11.76 -13.14
CA LEU A 179 -2.68 10.33 -13.45
C LEU A 179 -2.59 9.48 -12.16
N PHE A 180 -1.85 9.95 -11.16
CA PHE A 180 -1.78 9.30 -9.86
C PHE A 180 -3.16 9.20 -9.19
N ASP A 181 -3.94 10.30 -9.21
CA ASP A 181 -5.28 10.33 -8.63
C ASP A 181 -6.26 9.38 -9.35
N ARG A 182 -6.13 9.25 -10.68
CA ARG A 182 -6.89 8.24 -11.45
C ARG A 182 -6.48 6.82 -11.06
N ALA A 183 -5.17 6.56 -10.99
CA ALA A 183 -4.64 5.21 -10.69
C ALA A 183 -5.06 4.72 -9.30
N ARG A 184 -5.05 5.58 -8.27
CA ARG A 184 -5.48 5.20 -6.91
C ARG A 184 -7.00 5.09 -6.76
N LYS A 185 -7.79 5.67 -7.67
CA LYS A 185 -9.26 5.63 -7.68
C LYS A 185 -9.83 4.58 -8.64
N SER A 186 -8.96 3.84 -9.33
CA SER A 186 -9.37 2.79 -10.25
C SER A 186 -10.19 1.71 -9.56
N LEU A 187 -11.10 1.09 -10.30
CA LEU A 187 -11.82 -0.08 -9.81
C LEU A 187 -10.80 -1.17 -9.40
N GLY A 188 -10.95 -1.69 -8.20
CA GLY A 188 -10.03 -2.69 -7.65
C GLY A 188 -9.09 -2.17 -6.57
N THR A 189 -8.96 -0.84 -6.39
CA THR A 189 -8.08 -0.27 -5.36
C THR A 189 -8.77 0.03 -4.03
N ASP A 190 -10.09 0.19 -4.01
CA ASP A 190 -10.88 0.73 -2.88
C ASP A 190 -10.33 2.06 -2.32
N GLU A 191 -9.53 2.77 -3.11
CA GLU A 191 -8.76 3.97 -2.69
C GLU A 191 -7.92 3.72 -1.43
N ASP A 192 -7.44 2.50 -1.27
CA ASP A 192 -6.71 2.03 -0.10
C ASP A 192 -5.45 2.83 0.16
N CYS A 193 -5.34 3.34 1.38
CA CYS A 193 -4.20 4.08 1.87
C CYS A 193 -3.88 3.69 3.32
N ILE A 194 -2.61 3.41 3.59
CA ILE A 194 -2.10 3.26 4.96
C ILE A 194 -1.21 4.46 5.28
N VAL A 195 -1.55 5.17 6.34
CA VAL A 195 -0.68 6.21 6.92
C VAL A 195 0.08 5.60 8.08
N ILE A 196 1.41 5.68 8.04
CA ILE A 196 2.32 5.07 8.99
C ILE A 196 3.19 6.15 9.61
N SER A 197 3.30 6.16 10.94
CA SER A 197 4.17 7.04 11.70
C SER A 197 4.85 6.31 12.84
N LYS A 198 5.93 6.89 13.40
CA LYS A 198 6.53 6.36 14.63
C LYS A 198 5.50 6.40 15.77
N LYS A 199 5.55 5.39 16.64
CA LYS A 199 4.90 5.53 17.94
C LYS A 199 5.69 6.54 18.76
N GLY A 200 4.97 7.53 19.28
CA GLY A 200 5.51 8.45 20.25
C GLY A 200 5.90 7.75 21.56
#